data_17e0752936b419f51b4b92678916a111
#
_entry.id   17e0752936b419f51b4b92678916a111
#
_cell.length_a   1.000
_cell.length_b   1.000
_cell.length_c   1.000
_cell.angle_alpha   90.00
_cell.angle_beta   90.00
_cell.angle_gamma   90.00
#
_symmetry.space_group_name_H-M   'P 1'
#
loop_
_entity.id
_entity.type
_entity.pdbx_description
1 polymer ?
#
loop_
_entity_poly.entity_id
_entity_poly.type
_entity_poly.pdbx_seq_one_letter_code
_entity_poly.pdbx_strand_id
1 'polypeptide(L)'
;MTTSDAQKEIQKVDSATIESPLKPMEHNRGPFAQGWWFVRRYPVIPIAVLIILVITAIIGPTVAPYERDVGIIGDRHLPILQRSGCIQTDDWNPPYAQEDWVDLDGDGDIDGRDKPFKCDIPRYGLWTEGYHFLGADHVGRDVFSRVLHGARISMQVVLVSLIIGSVIGVSLGMLAGYYGGVLDELITRFVDIWYAMPFLMVALIVTLIFGRGLTVLLFVLALIAWTSFVRVVRAEVMVLKSLDYVAAARVNGASDFRILFRHLMPGILNTAIVVGTLNTSGLILAESVLSFVGAGIQPPTPAWGVMTTEGRDYLTIAAHQVLVPSTAIFMVVISLNFLGDWLRDRLDPRLRQID
;
A
#
# COMPACT_ATOMS: atom_id res chain seq x y z
N MET A 1 32.72 -65.20 28.19
CA MET A 1 32.12 -63.87 28.10
C MET A 1 30.63 -63.98 28.39
N THR A 2 30.18 -63.61 29.55
CA THR A 2 28.81 -63.86 29.98
C THR A 2 27.90 -62.74 29.45
N THR A 3 26.62 -63.08 29.21
CA THR A 3 25.60 -62.15 28.71
C THR A 3 25.47 -60.86 29.55
N SER A 4 25.98 -60.87 30.78
CA SER A 4 26.06 -59.72 31.68
C SER A 4 27.05 -58.62 31.25
N ASP A 5 28.18 -59.01 30.63
CA ASP A 5 29.22 -58.09 30.23
C ASP A 5 28.84 -57.34 28.96
N ALA A 6 28.15 -58.00 28.03
CA ALA A 6 27.61 -57.38 26.85
C ALA A 6 26.50 -56.33 27.15
N GLN A 7 25.64 -56.61 28.12
CA GLN A 7 24.62 -55.66 28.53
C GLN A 7 25.17 -54.41 29.25
N LYS A 8 26.27 -54.52 29.98
CA LYS A 8 26.95 -53.36 30.58
C LYS A 8 27.69 -52.51 29.57
N GLU A 9 28.18 -53.09 28.51
CA GLU A 9 28.82 -52.34 27.41
C GLU A 9 27.79 -51.58 26.55
N ILE A 10 26.62 -52.16 26.26
CA ILE A 10 25.52 -51.51 25.55
C ILE A 10 24.97 -50.35 26.38
N GLN A 11 24.82 -50.51 27.70
CA GLN A 11 24.32 -49.46 28.60
C GLN A 11 25.30 -48.30 28.77
N LYS A 12 26.64 -48.57 28.60
CA LYS A 12 27.68 -47.55 28.65
C LYS A 12 27.80 -46.75 27.35
N VAL A 13 27.44 -47.36 26.21
CA VAL A 13 27.40 -46.67 24.91
C VAL A 13 26.18 -45.78 24.80
N ASP A 14 25.03 -46.21 25.30
CA ASP A 14 23.80 -45.40 25.31
C ASP A 14 23.90 -44.17 26.24
N SER A 15 24.57 -44.30 27.38
CA SER A 15 24.74 -43.15 28.29
C SER A 15 25.75 -42.12 27.80
N ALA A 16 26.74 -42.54 27.00
CA ALA A 16 27.74 -41.63 26.43
C ALA A 16 27.28 -40.85 25.18
N THR A 17 26.19 -41.32 24.53
CA THR A 17 25.68 -40.70 23.30
C THR A 17 24.56 -39.70 23.60
N ILE A 18 24.03 -39.65 24.84
CA ILE A 18 22.88 -38.80 25.22
C ILE A 18 23.28 -37.46 25.85
N GLU A 19 24.57 -37.28 26.23
CA GLU A 19 25.04 -36.03 26.82
C GLU A 19 25.95 -35.20 25.92
N SER A 20 25.40 -34.72 24.82
CA SER A 20 25.80 -33.42 24.32
C SER A 20 24.54 -32.57 24.11
N PRO A 21 24.14 -31.74 25.07
CA PRO A 21 23.28 -30.63 24.71
C PRO A 21 24.05 -29.84 23.66
N LEU A 22 23.56 -29.82 22.42
CA LEU A 22 24.03 -28.86 21.44
C LEU A 22 23.88 -27.50 22.11
N LYS A 23 24.95 -26.99 22.73
CA LYS A 23 25.00 -25.60 23.14
C LYS A 23 24.62 -24.81 21.91
N PRO A 24 23.58 -23.98 21.97
CA PRO A 24 23.32 -23.07 20.88
C PRO A 24 24.62 -22.32 20.67
N MET A 25 25.20 -22.41 19.48
CA MET A 25 26.38 -21.62 19.14
C MET A 25 25.94 -20.16 19.29
N GLU A 26 26.27 -19.55 20.38
CA GLU A 26 26.25 -18.10 20.53
C GLU A 26 27.24 -17.56 19.49
N HIS A 27 26.72 -17.37 18.30
CA HIS A 27 27.41 -16.65 17.24
C HIS A 27 27.52 -15.21 17.75
N ASN A 28 28.70 -14.89 18.32
CA ASN A 28 29.07 -13.52 18.66
C ASN A 28 29.21 -12.74 17.34
N ARG A 29 28.03 -12.43 16.75
CA ARG A 29 27.93 -11.66 15.52
C ARG A 29 28.32 -10.24 15.87
N GLY A 30 29.32 -9.70 15.23
CA GLY A 30 29.66 -8.28 15.37
C GLY A 30 28.43 -7.40 15.11
N PRO A 31 28.41 -6.14 15.60
CA PRO A 31 27.22 -5.27 15.56
C PRO A 31 26.66 -5.10 14.14
N PHE A 32 27.49 -5.15 13.13
CA PHE A 32 27.08 -5.08 11.72
C PHE A 32 26.33 -6.35 11.27
N ALA A 33 26.81 -7.52 11.68
CA ALA A 33 26.17 -8.80 11.37
C ALA A 33 24.86 -8.99 12.16
N GLN A 34 24.75 -8.43 13.37
CA GLN A 34 23.52 -8.41 14.15
C GLN A 34 22.48 -7.47 13.49
N GLY A 35 22.89 -6.27 13.05
CA GLY A 35 22.02 -5.35 12.33
C GLY A 35 21.51 -5.93 11.01
N TRP A 36 22.39 -6.56 10.23
CA TRP A 36 22.03 -7.22 8.99
C TRP A 36 21.07 -8.40 9.19
N TRP A 37 21.29 -9.21 10.23
CA TRP A 37 20.40 -10.30 10.62
C TRP A 37 19.02 -9.78 11.04
N PHE A 38 18.95 -8.67 11.79
CA PHE A 38 17.71 -8.02 12.21
C PHE A 38 16.91 -7.52 10.99
N VAL A 39 17.57 -6.82 10.07
CA VAL A 39 16.94 -6.33 8.82
C VAL A 39 16.43 -7.48 7.96
N ARG A 40 17.11 -8.63 7.97
CA ARG A 40 16.72 -9.82 7.19
C ARG A 40 15.58 -10.62 7.85
N ARG A 41 15.48 -10.57 9.19
CA ARG A 41 14.45 -11.28 9.97
C ARG A 41 13.15 -10.48 10.13
N TYR A 42 13.23 -9.17 10.11
CA TYR A 42 12.09 -8.26 10.23
C TYR A 42 11.98 -7.41 8.96
N PRO A 43 10.77 -7.13 8.48
CA PRO A 43 10.56 -6.28 7.30
C PRO A 43 10.76 -4.79 7.64
N VAL A 44 11.98 -4.43 8.11
CA VAL A 44 12.29 -3.07 8.60
C VAL A 44 12.12 -2.03 7.50
N ILE A 45 12.64 -2.32 6.29
CA ILE A 45 12.54 -1.41 5.15
C ILE A 45 11.08 -1.24 4.71
N PRO A 46 10.29 -2.31 4.48
CA PRO A 46 8.87 -2.20 4.22
C PRO A 46 8.10 -1.40 5.27
N ILE A 47 8.35 -1.67 6.56
CA ILE A 47 7.69 -0.94 7.65
C ILE A 47 8.08 0.54 7.63
N ALA A 48 9.36 0.87 7.41
CA ALA A 48 9.80 2.26 7.32
C ALA A 48 9.11 3.00 6.16
N VAL A 49 9.02 2.39 4.98
CA VAL A 49 8.30 2.96 3.82
C VAL A 49 6.83 3.21 4.15
N LEU A 50 6.16 2.26 4.81
CA LEU A 50 4.75 2.42 5.18
C LEU A 50 4.56 3.49 6.27
N ILE A 51 5.47 3.59 7.23
CA ILE A 51 5.45 4.69 8.22
C ILE A 51 5.62 6.03 7.52
N ILE A 52 6.58 6.16 6.60
CA ILE A 52 6.78 7.37 5.81
C ILE A 52 5.50 7.69 5.02
N LEU A 53 4.87 6.69 4.40
CA LEU A 53 3.60 6.87 3.69
C LEU A 53 2.51 7.43 4.61
N VAL A 54 2.33 6.84 5.80
CA VAL A 54 1.31 7.30 6.76
C VAL A 54 1.60 8.73 7.21
N ILE A 55 2.86 9.04 7.54
CA ILE A 55 3.29 10.40 7.89
C ILE A 55 3.01 11.35 6.73
N THR A 56 3.39 10.99 5.52
CA THR A 56 3.15 11.78 4.31
C THR A 56 1.66 11.99 4.05
N ALA A 57 0.82 10.98 4.24
CA ALA A 57 -0.62 11.11 4.06
C ALA A 57 -1.29 12.04 5.09
N ILE A 58 -0.74 12.13 6.30
CA ILE A 58 -1.28 12.98 7.38
C ILE A 58 -0.72 14.41 7.27
N ILE A 59 0.60 14.55 7.20
CA ILE A 59 1.31 15.83 7.32
C ILE A 59 1.65 16.42 5.95
N GLY A 60 1.72 15.59 4.88
CA GLY A 60 2.14 16.01 3.55
C GLY A 60 1.45 17.26 3.03
N PRO A 61 0.10 17.38 3.13
CA PRO A 61 -0.61 18.59 2.69
C PRO A 61 -0.22 19.87 3.43
N THR A 62 0.27 19.77 4.66
CA THR A 62 0.70 20.94 5.46
C THR A 62 2.16 21.31 5.25
N VAL A 63 2.97 20.36 4.78
CA VAL A 63 4.41 20.55 4.53
C VAL A 63 4.69 20.84 3.05
N ALA A 64 3.72 20.59 2.17
CA ALA A 64 3.84 20.81 0.74
C ALA A 64 4.25 22.27 0.43
N PRO A 65 5.33 22.49 -0.34
CA PRO A 65 5.80 23.84 -0.63
C PRO A 65 4.86 24.66 -1.52
N TYR A 66 4.04 23.98 -2.33
CA TYR A 66 3.10 24.61 -3.26
C TYR A 66 1.70 24.05 -3.12
N GLU A 67 0.70 24.82 -3.54
CA GLU A 67 -0.68 24.33 -3.67
C GLU A 67 -0.75 23.23 -4.75
N ARG A 68 -1.57 22.23 -4.49
CA ARG A 68 -1.67 21.02 -5.32
C ARG A 68 -2.24 21.25 -6.72
N ASP A 69 -3.10 22.29 -6.88
CA ASP A 69 -3.90 22.49 -8.10
C ASP A 69 -3.45 23.73 -8.89
N VAL A 70 -2.54 24.53 -8.31
CA VAL A 70 -2.05 25.77 -8.92
C VAL A 70 -0.75 25.50 -9.65
N GLY A 71 -0.72 25.81 -10.95
CA GLY A 71 0.44 25.65 -11.81
C GLY A 71 0.90 26.98 -12.39
N ILE A 72 2.21 27.11 -12.58
CA ILE A 72 2.86 28.24 -13.22
C ILE A 72 3.18 27.84 -14.64
N ILE A 73 2.50 28.41 -15.64
CA ILE A 73 2.64 28.01 -17.04
C ILE A 73 4.09 28.15 -17.53
N GLY A 74 4.86 29.12 -17.01
CA GLY A 74 6.27 29.28 -17.33
C GLY A 74 7.18 28.17 -16.81
N ASP A 75 6.74 27.45 -15.77
CA ASP A 75 7.48 26.32 -15.18
C ASP A 75 7.07 24.94 -15.76
N ARG A 76 6.43 24.93 -16.93
CA ARG A 76 6.04 23.67 -17.59
C ARG A 76 7.24 22.78 -17.84
N HIS A 77 7.11 21.51 -17.44
CA HIS A 77 8.15 20.49 -17.64
C HIS A 77 9.50 20.79 -16.99
N LEU A 78 9.51 21.70 -16.00
CA LEU A 78 10.72 22.06 -15.30
C LEU A 78 11.39 20.81 -14.72
N PRO A 79 12.68 20.58 -14.98
CA PRO A 79 13.41 19.42 -14.48
C PRO A 79 13.52 19.37 -12.94
N ILE A 80 14.04 18.26 -12.45
CA ILE A 80 14.27 18.02 -11.03
C ILE A 80 15.32 19.00 -10.50
N LEU A 81 15.09 19.56 -9.30
CA LEU A 81 15.96 20.49 -8.59
C LEU A 81 16.18 21.83 -9.28
N GLN A 82 15.33 22.22 -10.20
CA GLN A 82 15.41 23.55 -10.82
C GLN A 82 14.55 24.59 -10.09
N ARG A 83 14.96 25.85 -10.27
CA ARG A 83 14.28 26.99 -9.68
C ARG A 83 13.22 27.52 -10.63
N SER A 84 12.05 27.89 -10.08
CA SER A 84 11.01 28.59 -10.83
C SER A 84 11.51 29.91 -11.37
N GLY A 85 11.23 30.21 -12.63
CA GLY A 85 11.43 31.53 -13.24
C GLY A 85 10.40 32.58 -12.80
N CYS A 86 9.48 32.20 -11.92
CA CYS A 86 8.43 33.06 -11.38
C CYS A 86 8.99 34.09 -10.38
N ILE A 87 8.73 35.35 -10.60
CA ILE A 87 9.02 36.45 -9.67
C ILE A 87 7.70 36.98 -9.12
N GLN A 88 7.58 37.04 -7.79
CA GLN A 88 6.37 37.56 -7.14
C GLN A 88 6.19 39.06 -7.46
N THR A 89 4.95 39.52 -7.43
CA THR A 89 4.56 40.89 -7.83
C THR A 89 5.26 41.96 -7.03
N ASP A 90 5.54 41.72 -5.75
CA ASP A 90 6.17 42.70 -4.85
C ASP A 90 7.66 42.85 -5.14
N ASP A 91 8.31 41.85 -5.73
CA ASP A 91 9.73 41.86 -6.10
C ASP A 91 9.95 42.21 -7.58
N TRP A 92 8.86 42.44 -8.35
CA TRP A 92 8.94 42.71 -9.78
C TRP A 92 9.47 44.14 -10.04
N ASN A 93 10.70 44.22 -10.55
CA ASN A 93 11.30 45.45 -10.99
C ASN A 93 11.60 45.41 -12.50
N PRO A 94 10.63 45.76 -13.38
CA PRO A 94 10.86 45.81 -14.83
C PRO A 94 11.57 47.10 -15.25
N PRO A 95 12.36 47.07 -16.36
CA PRO A 95 12.70 45.92 -17.16
C PRO A 95 13.94 45.21 -16.64
N TYR A 96 13.85 43.90 -16.49
CA TYR A 96 15.04 43.10 -16.24
C TYR A 96 15.94 43.18 -17.48
N ALA A 97 17.15 43.70 -17.30
CA ALA A 97 18.20 43.54 -18.29
C ALA A 97 18.53 42.03 -18.42
N GLN A 98 18.90 41.58 -19.60
CA GLN A 98 19.31 40.20 -19.82
C GLN A 98 20.47 39.76 -18.88
N GLU A 99 21.25 40.73 -18.42
CA GLU A 99 22.32 40.55 -17.44
C GLU A 99 21.85 40.08 -16.05
N ASP A 100 20.58 40.32 -15.73
CA ASP A 100 19.98 39.90 -14.45
C ASP A 100 19.29 38.50 -14.53
N TRP A 101 19.31 37.88 -15.70
CA TRP A 101 18.71 36.55 -15.87
C TRP A 101 19.62 35.49 -15.28
N VAL A 102 19.02 34.45 -14.73
CA VAL A 102 19.72 33.32 -14.14
C VAL A 102 19.41 32.09 -15.00
N ASP A 103 20.41 31.33 -15.35
CA ASP A 103 20.26 30.04 -16.03
C ASP A 103 19.26 29.15 -15.27
N LEU A 104 18.06 29.01 -15.79
CA LEU A 104 16.95 28.32 -15.17
C LEU A 104 16.87 26.86 -15.62
N ASP A 105 17.32 26.58 -16.87
CA ASP A 105 17.25 25.20 -17.42
C ASP A 105 18.58 24.45 -17.27
N GLY A 106 19.63 25.11 -16.81
CA GLY A 106 20.92 24.51 -16.45
C GLY A 106 21.77 24.09 -17.66
N ASP A 107 21.50 24.66 -18.84
CA ASP A 107 22.24 24.33 -20.05
C ASP A 107 23.57 25.13 -20.18
N GLY A 108 23.79 26.11 -19.31
CA GLY A 108 24.99 26.95 -19.24
C GLY A 108 24.93 28.20 -20.10
N ASP A 109 23.85 28.40 -20.86
CA ASP A 109 23.62 29.61 -21.67
C ASP A 109 22.40 30.37 -21.10
N ILE A 110 22.43 31.69 -21.15
CA ILE A 110 21.34 32.58 -20.73
C ILE A 110 20.58 33.05 -21.96
N ASP A 111 19.46 32.40 -22.25
CA ASP A 111 18.64 32.68 -23.45
C ASP A 111 17.20 33.12 -23.11
N GLY A 112 16.32 33.11 -24.11
CA GLY A 112 14.93 33.51 -23.95
C GLY A 112 14.08 32.57 -23.07
N ARG A 113 14.59 31.37 -22.73
CA ARG A 113 13.94 30.41 -21.81
C ARG A 113 14.20 30.79 -20.36
N ASP A 114 15.31 31.48 -20.10
CA ASP A 114 15.70 31.95 -18.78
C ASP A 114 15.05 33.27 -18.39
N LYS A 115 14.21 33.81 -19.27
CA LYS A 115 13.52 35.07 -19.01
C LYS A 115 12.57 34.92 -17.82
N PRO A 116 12.81 35.62 -16.71
CA PRO A 116 11.91 35.62 -15.58
C PRO A 116 10.55 36.19 -15.95
N PHE A 117 9.50 35.65 -15.37
CA PHE A 117 8.12 36.07 -15.63
C PHE A 117 7.41 36.44 -14.33
N LYS A 118 6.46 37.37 -14.42
CA LYS A 118 5.67 37.80 -13.28
C LYS A 118 4.61 36.77 -12.93
N CYS A 119 4.47 36.48 -11.66
CA CYS A 119 3.42 35.61 -11.15
C CYS A 119 2.89 36.10 -9.80
N ASP A 120 1.63 35.80 -9.53
CA ASP A 120 0.93 36.15 -8.29
C ASP A 120 0.66 34.90 -7.43
N ILE A 121 1.46 33.85 -7.57
CA ILE A 121 1.21 32.60 -6.85
C ILE A 121 1.91 32.63 -5.50
N PRO A 122 1.15 32.59 -4.40
CA PRO A 122 1.73 32.56 -3.07
C PRO A 122 2.52 31.26 -2.88
N ARG A 123 3.75 31.40 -2.38
CA ARG A 123 4.57 30.27 -1.95
C ARG A 123 4.17 29.92 -0.53
N TYR A 124 3.71 28.70 -0.33
CA TYR A 124 3.32 28.18 0.98
C TYR A 124 4.43 27.26 1.52
N GLY A 125 4.66 27.32 2.86
CA GLY A 125 5.47 26.38 3.59
C GLY A 125 6.89 26.82 3.93
N LEU A 126 7.68 25.86 4.43
CA LEU A 126 9.06 26.07 4.92
C LEU A 126 10.09 26.35 3.81
N TRP A 127 9.68 26.28 2.55
CA TRP A 127 10.57 26.32 1.38
C TRP A 127 10.34 27.59 0.57
N THR A 128 11.05 28.65 0.91
CA THR A 128 10.80 30.00 0.38
C THR A 128 11.50 30.33 -0.93
N GLU A 129 12.38 29.46 -1.45
CA GLU A 129 13.29 29.82 -2.55
C GLU A 129 12.80 29.49 -3.97
N GLY A 130 11.57 28.95 -4.11
CA GLY A 130 11.00 28.69 -5.43
C GLY A 130 11.59 27.49 -6.17
N TYR A 131 12.20 26.52 -5.48
CA TYR A 131 12.71 25.30 -6.09
C TYR A 131 11.63 24.22 -6.25
N HIS A 132 11.63 23.56 -7.41
CA HIS A 132 10.87 22.36 -7.67
C HIS A 132 11.74 21.12 -7.42
N PHE A 133 11.63 20.49 -6.22
CA PHE A 133 12.46 19.34 -5.84
C PHE A 133 12.35 18.15 -6.79
N LEU A 134 11.14 17.83 -7.25
CA LEU A 134 10.89 16.76 -8.20
C LEU A 134 10.40 17.27 -9.55
N GLY A 135 10.70 18.54 -9.85
CA GLY A 135 10.31 19.21 -11.08
C GLY A 135 8.84 19.61 -11.09
N ALA A 136 8.39 20.13 -12.24
CA ALA A 136 7.02 20.55 -12.48
C ALA A 136 6.36 19.72 -13.59
N ASP A 137 5.02 19.67 -13.56
CA ASP A 137 4.24 18.92 -14.54
C ASP A 137 3.96 19.72 -15.83
N HIS A 138 3.13 19.17 -16.70
CA HIS A 138 2.77 19.72 -18.00
C HIS A 138 1.98 21.04 -17.95
N VAL A 139 1.49 21.45 -16.79
CA VAL A 139 0.83 22.75 -16.54
C VAL A 139 1.59 23.60 -15.51
N GLY A 140 2.81 23.18 -15.13
CA GLY A 140 3.67 23.90 -14.21
C GLY A 140 3.33 23.72 -12.73
N ARG A 141 2.59 22.66 -12.36
CA ARG A 141 2.32 22.33 -10.95
C ARG A 141 3.49 21.55 -10.37
N ASP A 142 3.84 21.83 -9.11
CA ASP A 142 4.94 21.14 -8.43
C ASP A 142 4.65 19.64 -8.21
N VAL A 143 5.50 18.79 -8.77
CA VAL A 143 5.35 17.34 -8.70
C VAL A 143 5.52 16.84 -7.26
N PHE A 144 6.46 17.40 -6.48
CA PHE A 144 6.69 16.99 -5.09
C PHE A 144 5.46 17.27 -4.22
N SER A 145 4.92 18.48 -4.27
CA SER A 145 3.68 18.85 -3.54
C SER A 145 2.50 17.96 -3.93
N ARG A 146 2.37 17.65 -5.21
CA ARG A 146 1.31 16.76 -5.71
C ARG A 146 1.47 15.33 -5.23
N VAL A 147 2.69 14.79 -5.15
CA VAL A 147 2.96 13.46 -4.58
C VAL A 147 2.58 13.40 -3.10
N LEU A 148 2.90 14.44 -2.33
CA LEU A 148 2.53 14.53 -0.92
C LEU A 148 1.01 14.54 -0.72
N HIS A 149 0.28 15.33 -1.50
CA HIS A 149 -1.19 15.36 -1.47
C HIS A 149 -1.79 14.06 -2.00
N GLY A 150 -1.19 13.47 -3.04
CA GLY A 150 -1.61 12.22 -3.65
C GLY A 150 -1.54 11.04 -2.68
N ALA A 151 -0.53 10.99 -1.83
CA ALA A 151 -0.41 9.98 -0.79
C ALA A 151 -1.66 9.91 0.10
N ARG A 152 -2.19 11.08 0.51
CA ARG A 152 -3.39 11.17 1.34
C ARG A 152 -4.62 10.65 0.59
N ILE A 153 -4.78 11.05 -0.66
CA ILE A 153 -5.95 10.69 -1.47
C ILE A 153 -5.95 9.19 -1.78
N SER A 154 -4.84 8.65 -2.32
CA SER A 154 -4.72 7.23 -2.64
C SER A 154 -4.88 6.36 -1.39
N MET A 155 -4.32 6.78 -0.24
CA MET A 155 -4.49 6.05 1.02
C MET A 155 -5.94 6.05 1.52
N GLN A 156 -6.63 7.20 1.47
CA GLN A 156 -8.04 7.29 1.86
C GLN A 156 -8.91 6.37 1.00
N VAL A 157 -8.71 6.40 -0.32
CA VAL A 157 -9.47 5.57 -1.26
C VAL A 157 -9.30 4.08 -0.93
N VAL A 158 -8.06 3.65 -0.76
CA VAL A 158 -7.76 2.24 -0.52
C VAL A 158 -8.26 1.78 0.84
N LEU A 159 -8.05 2.58 1.91
CA LEU A 159 -8.49 2.22 3.26
C LEU A 159 -10.02 2.13 3.35
N VAL A 160 -10.74 3.10 2.81
CA VAL A 160 -12.22 3.10 2.84
C VAL A 160 -12.76 1.90 2.06
N SER A 161 -12.23 1.63 0.87
CA SER A 161 -12.64 0.49 0.05
C SER A 161 -12.32 -0.84 0.73
N LEU A 162 -11.16 -0.95 1.36
CA LEU A 162 -10.75 -2.14 2.11
C LEU A 162 -11.67 -2.40 3.31
N ILE A 163 -11.99 -1.37 4.08
CA ILE A 163 -12.90 -1.48 5.24
C ILE A 163 -14.28 -1.96 4.79
N ILE A 164 -14.86 -1.32 3.77
CA ILE A 164 -16.18 -1.71 3.25
C ILE A 164 -16.12 -3.15 2.72
N GLY A 165 -15.13 -3.47 1.88
CA GLY A 165 -14.96 -4.80 1.31
C GLY A 165 -14.71 -5.87 2.38
N SER A 166 -13.92 -5.58 3.42
CA SER A 166 -13.67 -6.53 4.52
C SER A 166 -14.91 -6.77 5.36
N VAL A 167 -15.67 -5.74 5.72
CA VAL A 167 -16.91 -5.88 6.49
C VAL A 167 -17.91 -6.76 5.75
N ILE A 168 -18.13 -6.49 4.47
CA ILE A 168 -19.05 -7.29 3.63
C ILE A 168 -18.51 -8.71 3.48
N GLY A 169 -17.23 -8.85 3.11
CA GLY A 169 -16.64 -10.15 2.79
C GLY A 169 -16.49 -11.06 4.00
N VAL A 170 -16.06 -10.52 5.16
CA VAL A 170 -15.98 -11.27 6.42
C VAL A 170 -17.37 -11.72 6.86
N SER A 171 -18.37 -10.84 6.82
CA SER A 171 -19.75 -11.18 7.21
C SER A 171 -20.31 -12.30 6.35
N LEU A 172 -20.21 -12.17 5.02
CA LEU A 172 -20.72 -13.19 4.09
C LEU A 172 -19.92 -14.50 4.19
N GLY A 173 -18.61 -14.44 4.35
CA GLY A 173 -17.75 -15.60 4.54
C GLY A 173 -18.07 -16.36 5.84
N MET A 174 -18.32 -15.62 6.93
CA MET A 174 -18.75 -16.21 8.21
C MET A 174 -20.10 -16.90 8.07
N LEU A 175 -21.08 -16.26 7.45
CA LEU A 175 -22.41 -16.83 7.24
C LEU A 175 -22.33 -18.10 6.38
N ALA A 176 -21.63 -18.03 5.25
CA ALA A 176 -21.46 -19.19 4.35
C ALA A 176 -20.76 -20.36 5.06
N GLY A 177 -19.63 -20.10 5.73
CA GLY A 177 -18.85 -21.12 6.42
C GLY A 177 -19.57 -21.76 7.60
N TYR A 178 -20.33 -20.95 8.38
CA TYR A 178 -21.02 -21.43 9.58
C TYR A 178 -22.28 -22.25 9.28
N TYR A 179 -23.20 -21.67 8.51
CA TYR A 179 -24.48 -22.33 8.21
C TYR A 179 -24.34 -23.43 7.17
N GLY A 180 -23.49 -23.24 6.16
CA GLY A 180 -23.34 -24.23 5.10
C GLY A 180 -24.58 -24.36 4.20
N GLY A 181 -24.71 -25.54 3.53
CA GLY A 181 -25.88 -25.89 2.74
C GLY A 181 -26.20 -24.89 1.61
N VAL A 182 -27.48 -24.59 1.42
CA VAL A 182 -27.95 -23.68 0.33
C VAL A 182 -27.38 -22.26 0.45
N LEU A 183 -27.26 -21.75 1.68
CA LEU A 183 -26.69 -20.38 1.88
C LEU A 183 -25.24 -20.32 1.43
N ASP A 184 -24.46 -21.31 1.77
CA ASP A 184 -23.08 -21.43 1.34
C ASP A 184 -22.97 -21.54 -0.19
N GLU A 185 -23.80 -22.38 -0.79
CA GLU A 185 -23.81 -22.54 -2.25
C GLU A 185 -24.19 -21.24 -2.96
N LEU A 186 -25.20 -20.51 -2.51
CA LEU A 186 -25.62 -19.24 -3.11
C LEU A 186 -24.51 -18.18 -3.03
N ILE A 187 -23.90 -18.00 -1.84
CA ILE A 187 -22.83 -17.02 -1.65
C ILE A 187 -21.62 -17.39 -2.51
N THR A 188 -21.22 -18.67 -2.52
CA THR A 188 -20.06 -19.13 -3.30
C THR A 188 -20.31 -18.97 -4.79
N ARG A 189 -21.49 -19.33 -5.32
CA ARG A 189 -21.86 -19.13 -6.73
C ARG A 189 -21.83 -17.66 -7.12
N PHE A 190 -22.33 -16.79 -6.25
CA PHE A 190 -22.27 -15.34 -6.50
C PHE A 190 -20.83 -14.83 -6.58
N VAL A 191 -19.97 -15.28 -5.68
CA VAL A 191 -18.53 -14.97 -5.72
C VAL A 191 -17.86 -15.50 -6.99
N ASP A 192 -18.22 -16.72 -7.44
CA ASP A 192 -17.65 -17.33 -8.65
C ASP A 192 -18.08 -16.57 -9.91
N ILE A 193 -19.34 -16.16 -10.01
CA ILE A 193 -19.84 -15.30 -11.10
C ILE A 193 -19.05 -13.98 -11.11
N TRP A 194 -18.82 -13.39 -9.93
CA TRP A 194 -18.06 -12.14 -9.82
C TRP A 194 -16.62 -12.27 -10.32
N TYR A 195 -15.93 -13.35 -9.95
CA TYR A 195 -14.58 -13.62 -10.43
C TYR A 195 -14.48 -13.95 -11.92
N ALA A 196 -15.56 -14.44 -12.52
CA ALA A 196 -15.60 -14.71 -13.96
C ALA A 196 -15.64 -13.41 -14.81
N MET A 197 -16.04 -12.28 -14.21
CA MET A 197 -16.08 -11.00 -14.90
C MET A 197 -14.72 -10.30 -14.89
N PRO A 198 -14.19 -9.83 -16.04
CA PRO A 198 -13.00 -8.99 -16.05
C PRO A 198 -13.25 -7.70 -15.28
N PHE A 199 -12.49 -7.51 -14.19
CA PHE A 199 -12.70 -6.40 -13.27
C PHE A 199 -12.72 -5.01 -13.96
N LEU A 200 -11.80 -4.77 -14.90
CA LEU A 200 -11.76 -3.50 -15.66
C LEU A 200 -13.04 -3.24 -16.44
N MET A 201 -13.63 -4.30 -17.00
CA MET A 201 -14.88 -4.18 -17.75
C MET A 201 -16.04 -3.77 -16.83
N VAL A 202 -16.14 -4.41 -15.65
CA VAL A 202 -17.15 -4.04 -14.65
C VAL A 202 -16.95 -2.61 -14.17
N ALA A 203 -15.70 -2.23 -13.86
CA ALA A 203 -15.37 -0.87 -13.42
C ALA A 203 -15.75 0.19 -14.47
N LEU A 204 -15.45 -0.07 -15.75
CA LEU A 204 -15.81 0.84 -16.85
C LEU A 204 -17.33 0.95 -17.03
N ILE A 205 -18.08 -0.16 -16.95
CA ILE A 205 -19.55 -0.14 -17.03
C ILE A 205 -20.14 0.68 -15.88
N VAL A 206 -19.64 0.45 -14.65
CA VAL A 206 -20.11 1.20 -13.47
C VAL A 206 -19.82 2.70 -13.61
N THR A 207 -18.63 3.07 -14.09
CA THR A 207 -18.29 4.48 -14.30
C THR A 207 -19.04 5.13 -15.46
N LEU A 208 -19.44 4.36 -16.47
CA LEU A 208 -20.31 4.86 -17.54
C LEU A 208 -21.75 5.13 -17.08
N ILE A 209 -22.27 4.32 -16.16
CA ILE A 209 -23.65 4.43 -15.66
C ILE A 209 -23.73 5.51 -14.56
N PHE A 210 -22.82 5.48 -13.59
CA PHE A 210 -22.89 6.34 -12.39
C PHE A 210 -22.01 7.59 -12.46
N GLY A 211 -21.25 7.74 -13.54
CA GLY A 211 -20.30 8.84 -13.74
C GLY A 211 -18.92 8.54 -13.12
N ARG A 212 -17.99 9.50 -13.27
CA ARG A 212 -16.63 9.43 -12.77
C ARG A 212 -16.51 10.19 -11.45
N GLY A 213 -15.67 9.73 -10.56
CA GLY A 213 -15.40 10.45 -9.31
C GLY A 213 -15.02 9.54 -8.16
N LEU A 214 -14.65 10.17 -7.04
CA LEU A 214 -14.16 9.50 -5.85
C LEU A 214 -15.16 8.46 -5.30
N THR A 215 -16.44 8.82 -5.20
CA THR A 215 -17.48 7.93 -4.64
C THR A 215 -17.67 6.66 -5.47
N VAL A 216 -17.70 6.82 -6.81
CA VAL A 216 -17.87 5.68 -7.73
C VAL A 216 -16.64 4.79 -7.68
N LEU A 217 -15.43 5.38 -7.62
CA LEU A 217 -14.18 4.65 -7.46
C LEU A 217 -14.16 3.83 -6.16
N LEU A 218 -14.53 4.44 -5.03
CA LEU A 218 -14.65 3.75 -3.73
C LEU A 218 -15.56 2.52 -3.81
N PHE A 219 -16.73 2.70 -4.45
CA PHE A 219 -17.69 1.62 -4.64
C PHE A 219 -17.13 0.49 -5.50
N VAL A 220 -16.52 0.81 -6.64
CA VAL A 220 -15.88 -0.17 -7.52
C VAL A 220 -14.77 -0.94 -6.83
N LEU A 221 -13.90 -0.26 -6.09
CA LEU A 221 -12.81 -0.91 -5.37
C LEU A 221 -13.32 -1.78 -4.20
N ALA A 222 -14.35 -1.34 -3.50
CA ALA A 222 -15.00 -2.15 -2.47
C ALA A 222 -15.60 -3.44 -3.04
N LEU A 223 -16.20 -3.36 -4.25
CA LEU A 223 -16.69 -4.52 -4.99
C LEU A 223 -15.59 -5.50 -5.42
N ILE A 224 -14.34 -5.11 -5.46
CA ILE A 224 -13.21 -6.00 -5.72
C ILE A 224 -12.75 -6.66 -4.41
N ALA A 225 -12.65 -5.88 -3.35
CA ALA A 225 -12.06 -6.32 -2.08
C ALA A 225 -12.87 -7.43 -1.39
N TRP A 226 -14.22 -7.36 -1.40
CA TRP A 226 -15.07 -8.26 -0.61
C TRP A 226 -14.94 -9.74 -0.94
N THR A 227 -14.73 -10.08 -2.22
CA THR A 227 -14.72 -11.48 -2.70
C THR A 227 -13.56 -12.29 -2.14
N SER A 228 -12.37 -11.67 -2.03
CA SER A 228 -11.18 -12.31 -1.45
C SER A 228 -11.42 -12.69 0.01
N PHE A 229 -12.08 -11.81 0.78
CA PHE A 229 -12.42 -12.08 2.18
C PHE A 229 -13.44 -13.21 2.31
N VAL A 230 -14.48 -13.24 1.47
CA VAL A 230 -15.49 -14.31 1.52
C VAL A 230 -14.84 -15.68 1.43
N ARG A 231 -14.00 -15.91 0.42
CA ARG A 231 -13.40 -17.24 0.18
C ARG A 231 -12.50 -17.67 1.34
N VAL A 232 -11.63 -16.80 1.81
CA VAL A 232 -10.67 -17.14 2.85
C VAL A 232 -11.35 -17.30 4.20
N VAL A 233 -12.23 -16.37 4.57
CA VAL A 233 -12.98 -16.43 5.84
C VAL A 233 -13.92 -17.65 5.88
N ARG A 234 -14.61 -17.96 4.78
CA ARG A 234 -15.43 -19.17 4.69
C ARG A 234 -14.61 -20.42 4.98
N ALA A 235 -13.46 -20.58 4.35
CA ALA A 235 -12.58 -21.72 4.57
C ALA A 235 -12.12 -21.82 6.03
N GLU A 236 -11.70 -20.70 6.62
CA GLU A 236 -11.28 -20.63 8.03
C GLU A 236 -12.41 -20.98 8.99
N VAL A 237 -13.62 -20.45 8.77
CA VAL A 237 -14.80 -20.78 9.59
C VAL A 237 -15.14 -22.26 9.52
N MET A 238 -15.02 -22.89 8.35
CA MET A 238 -15.26 -24.34 8.20
C MET A 238 -14.30 -25.17 9.05
N VAL A 239 -13.04 -24.74 9.17
CA VAL A 239 -12.05 -25.37 10.04
C VAL A 239 -12.36 -25.09 11.51
N LEU A 240 -12.55 -23.82 11.87
CA LEU A 240 -12.76 -23.43 13.27
C LEU A 240 -14.05 -24.03 13.87
N LYS A 241 -15.14 -24.13 13.10
CA LYS A 241 -16.42 -24.70 13.61
C LYS A 241 -16.35 -26.18 13.94
N SER A 242 -15.34 -26.90 13.45
CA SER A 242 -15.15 -28.33 13.74
C SER A 242 -14.33 -28.59 15.01
N LEU A 243 -13.80 -27.52 15.66
CA LEU A 243 -13.00 -27.67 16.87
C LEU A 243 -13.85 -27.87 18.12
N ASP A 244 -13.30 -28.61 19.08
CA ASP A 244 -14.01 -29.07 20.31
C ASP A 244 -14.55 -27.91 21.16
N TYR A 245 -13.85 -26.76 21.21
CA TYR A 245 -14.35 -25.63 21.99
C TYR A 245 -15.63 -25.00 21.43
N VAL A 246 -15.85 -25.10 20.10
CA VAL A 246 -17.10 -24.64 19.47
C VAL A 246 -18.22 -25.66 19.76
N ALA A 247 -17.89 -26.95 19.70
CA ALA A 247 -18.84 -28.01 20.09
C ALA A 247 -19.28 -27.89 21.55
N ALA A 248 -18.31 -27.66 22.46
CA ALA A 248 -18.59 -27.42 23.87
C ALA A 248 -19.47 -26.17 24.10
N ALA A 249 -19.20 -25.06 23.39
CA ALA A 249 -20.04 -23.86 23.47
C ALA A 249 -21.49 -24.13 23.07
N ARG A 250 -21.67 -24.94 22.01
CA ARG A 250 -23.02 -25.34 21.52
C ARG A 250 -23.75 -26.18 22.54
N VAL A 251 -23.07 -27.17 23.14
CA VAL A 251 -23.65 -28.03 24.20
C VAL A 251 -24.06 -27.21 25.44
N ASN A 252 -23.26 -26.15 25.75
CA ASN A 252 -23.59 -25.22 26.84
C ASN A 252 -24.65 -24.19 26.48
N GLY A 253 -25.37 -24.34 25.34
CA GLY A 253 -26.51 -23.51 24.97
C GLY A 253 -26.13 -22.11 24.41
N ALA A 254 -24.91 -21.94 23.90
CA ALA A 254 -24.56 -20.69 23.25
C ALA A 254 -25.36 -20.50 21.95
N SER A 255 -25.95 -19.30 21.76
CA SER A 255 -26.63 -18.94 20.51
C SER A 255 -25.65 -18.84 19.34
N ASP A 256 -26.14 -19.02 18.10
CA ASP A 256 -25.32 -18.91 16.88
C ASP A 256 -24.60 -17.55 16.80
N PHE A 257 -25.29 -16.48 17.16
CA PHE A 257 -24.67 -15.14 17.18
C PHE A 257 -23.48 -15.08 18.16
N ARG A 258 -23.64 -15.69 19.35
CA ARG A 258 -22.54 -15.76 20.34
C ARG A 258 -21.40 -16.63 19.84
N ILE A 259 -21.68 -17.73 19.15
CA ILE A 259 -20.66 -18.59 18.56
C ILE A 259 -19.88 -17.81 17.47
N LEU A 260 -20.58 -17.16 16.55
CA LEU A 260 -19.98 -16.40 15.47
C LEU A 260 -19.06 -15.29 15.99
N PHE A 261 -19.58 -14.41 16.87
CA PHE A 261 -18.84 -13.21 17.25
C PHE A 261 -17.86 -13.41 18.42
N ARG A 262 -18.09 -14.36 19.32
CA ARG A 262 -17.24 -14.56 20.49
C ARG A 262 -16.28 -15.73 20.37
N HIS A 263 -16.63 -16.75 19.59
CA HIS A 263 -15.80 -17.96 19.47
C HIS A 263 -15.09 -18.07 18.12
N LEU A 264 -15.72 -17.69 17.02
CA LEU A 264 -15.13 -17.79 15.68
C LEU A 264 -14.40 -16.50 15.26
N MET A 265 -15.00 -15.33 15.47
CA MET A 265 -14.43 -14.04 15.04
C MET A 265 -12.98 -13.82 15.52
N PRO A 266 -12.59 -14.10 16.78
CA PRO A 266 -11.19 -13.88 17.20
C PRO A 266 -10.19 -14.74 16.42
N GLY A 267 -10.55 -15.97 16.04
CA GLY A 267 -9.72 -16.83 15.20
C GLY A 267 -9.60 -16.31 13.75
N ILE A 268 -10.70 -15.78 13.22
CA ILE A 268 -10.78 -15.24 11.86
C ILE A 268 -9.98 -13.93 11.71
N LEU A 269 -9.91 -13.09 12.76
CA LEU A 269 -9.28 -11.77 12.69
C LEU A 269 -7.82 -11.83 12.22
N ASN A 270 -7.06 -12.80 12.68
CA ASN A 270 -5.66 -12.97 12.25
C ASN A 270 -5.57 -13.17 10.72
N THR A 271 -6.37 -14.11 10.22
CA THR A 271 -6.45 -14.39 8.78
C THR A 271 -6.98 -13.20 8.00
N ALA A 272 -8.01 -12.51 8.51
CA ALA A 272 -8.58 -11.32 7.89
C ALA A 272 -7.56 -10.17 7.80
N ILE A 273 -6.71 -9.96 8.82
CA ILE A 273 -5.63 -8.95 8.79
C ILE A 273 -4.62 -9.27 7.68
N VAL A 274 -4.18 -10.52 7.57
CA VAL A 274 -3.25 -10.96 6.51
C VAL A 274 -3.85 -10.73 5.13
N VAL A 275 -5.08 -11.19 4.91
CA VAL A 275 -5.81 -10.99 3.64
C VAL A 275 -5.99 -9.50 3.35
N GLY A 276 -6.32 -8.71 4.36
CA GLY A 276 -6.45 -7.26 4.25
C GLY A 276 -5.17 -6.59 3.78
N THR A 277 -4.03 -6.94 4.37
CA THR A 277 -2.73 -6.37 4.01
C THR A 277 -2.37 -6.68 2.55
N LEU A 278 -2.56 -7.93 2.11
CA LEU A 278 -2.30 -8.34 0.73
C LEU A 278 -3.29 -7.68 -0.25
N ASN A 279 -4.57 -7.59 0.10
CA ASN A 279 -5.56 -6.90 -0.73
C ASN A 279 -5.27 -5.40 -0.87
N THR A 280 -4.70 -4.75 0.15
CA THR A 280 -4.35 -3.32 0.10
C THR A 280 -3.42 -3.02 -1.07
N SER A 281 -2.39 -3.85 -1.31
CA SER A 281 -1.47 -3.70 -2.45
C SER A 281 -2.21 -3.81 -3.79
N GLY A 282 -3.11 -4.79 -3.91
CA GLY A 282 -3.95 -4.98 -5.10
C GLY A 282 -4.90 -3.81 -5.36
N LEU A 283 -5.48 -3.23 -4.30
CA LEU A 283 -6.37 -2.06 -4.41
C LEU A 283 -5.64 -0.79 -4.86
N ILE A 284 -4.40 -0.57 -4.40
CA ILE A 284 -3.56 0.55 -4.86
C ILE A 284 -3.28 0.43 -6.36
N LEU A 285 -2.93 -0.78 -6.82
CA LEU A 285 -2.73 -1.03 -8.25
C LEU A 285 -4.02 -0.86 -9.03
N ALA A 286 -5.14 -1.37 -8.52
CA ALA A 286 -6.44 -1.24 -9.16
C ALA A 286 -6.89 0.23 -9.27
N GLU A 287 -6.71 1.04 -8.21
CA GLU A 287 -6.95 2.49 -8.22
C GLU A 287 -6.12 3.17 -9.31
N SER A 288 -4.83 2.87 -9.34
CA SER A 288 -3.90 3.46 -10.31
C SER A 288 -4.26 3.09 -11.75
N VAL A 289 -4.61 1.83 -12.01
CA VAL A 289 -5.05 1.36 -13.34
C VAL A 289 -6.37 2.02 -13.75
N LEU A 290 -7.35 2.13 -12.84
CA LEU A 290 -8.63 2.80 -13.13
C LEU A 290 -8.44 4.28 -13.41
N SER A 291 -7.58 4.95 -12.64
CA SER A 291 -7.22 6.35 -12.88
C SER A 291 -6.49 6.51 -14.21
N PHE A 292 -5.58 5.58 -14.55
CA PHE A 292 -4.85 5.56 -15.82
C PHE A 292 -5.79 5.41 -17.04
N VAL A 293 -6.81 4.58 -16.93
CA VAL A 293 -7.81 4.39 -18.01
C VAL A 293 -8.85 5.52 -18.03
N GLY A 294 -8.81 6.44 -17.05
CA GLY A 294 -9.74 7.57 -16.95
C GLY A 294 -11.09 7.22 -16.29
N ALA A 295 -11.18 6.05 -15.65
CA ALA A 295 -12.36 5.61 -14.89
C ALA A 295 -12.23 5.90 -13.38
N GLY A 296 -11.08 6.42 -12.93
CA GLY A 296 -10.80 6.74 -11.53
C GLY A 296 -11.05 8.22 -11.19
N ILE A 297 -10.17 8.74 -10.33
CA ILE A 297 -10.13 10.14 -9.91
C ILE A 297 -9.84 11.02 -11.14
N GLN A 298 -10.46 12.19 -11.17
CA GLN A 298 -10.27 13.14 -12.28
C GLN A 298 -9.33 14.27 -11.86
N PRO A 299 -8.52 14.80 -12.82
CA PRO A 299 -7.82 16.05 -12.63
C PRO A 299 -8.78 17.18 -12.20
N PRO A 300 -8.34 18.16 -11.42
CA PRO A 300 -6.96 18.44 -10.99
C PRO A 300 -6.51 17.65 -9.75
N THR A 301 -7.38 16.83 -9.15
CA THR A 301 -7.11 16.12 -7.89
C THR A 301 -5.87 15.23 -8.02
N PRO A 302 -4.82 15.43 -7.22
CA PRO A 302 -3.61 14.65 -7.32
C PRO A 302 -3.79 13.29 -6.63
N ALA A 303 -4.02 12.24 -7.43
CA ALA A 303 -3.80 10.85 -7.01
C ALA A 303 -2.63 10.31 -7.82
N TRP A 304 -1.88 9.37 -7.28
CA TRP A 304 -0.66 8.89 -7.97
C TRP A 304 -0.96 8.29 -9.35
N GLY A 305 -2.07 7.56 -9.50
CA GLY A 305 -2.51 7.04 -10.78
C GLY A 305 -2.86 8.15 -11.80
N VAL A 306 -3.53 9.21 -11.34
CA VAL A 306 -3.84 10.39 -12.19
C VAL A 306 -2.57 11.09 -12.65
N MET A 307 -1.61 11.32 -11.74
CA MET A 307 -0.33 11.95 -12.07
C MET A 307 0.43 11.17 -13.14
N THR A 308 0.46 9.82 -13.00
CA THR A 308 1.08 8.95 -14.00
C THR A 308 0.39 9.08 -15.37
N THR A 309 -0.94 9.21 -15.39
CA THR A 309 -1.72 9.38 -16.62
C THR A 309 -1.44 10.73 -17.29
N GLU A 310 -1.44 11.81 -16.50
CA GLU A 310 -1.15 13.16 -17.00
C GLU A 310 0.27 13.27 -17.58
N GLY A 311 1.24 12.58 -16.98
CA GLY A 311 2.63 12.61 -17.42
C GLY A 311 2.97 11.71 -18.62
N ARG A 312 2.13 10.72 -18.97
CA ARG A 312 2.47 9.69 -19.98
C ARG A 312 2.83 10.27 -21.36
N ASP A 313 2.14 11.32 -21.77
CA ASP A 313 2.31 11.92 -23.10
C ASP A 313 3.63 12.75 -23.19
N TYR A 314 4.25 13.00 -22.03
CA TYR A 314 5.48 13.77 -21.87
C TYR A 314 6.68 12.92 -21.45
N LEU A 315 6.57 11.59 -21.54
CA LEU A 315 7.60 10.66 -21.06
C LEU A 315 8.98 10.88 -21.73
N THR A 316 8.99 11.31 -22.97
CA THR A 316 10.22 11.59 -23.73
C THR A 316 10.86 12.94 -23.41
N ILE A 317 10.10 13.88 -22.84
CA ILE A 317 10.54 15.26 -22.56
C ILE A 317 10.80 15.42 -21.06
N ALA A 318 9.87 14.90 -20.23
CA ALA A 318 9.86 15.10 -18.80
C ALA A 318 9.48 13.79 -18.07
N ALA A 319 10.36 12.79 -18.16
CA ALA A 319 10.13 11.44 -17.61
C ALA A 319 9.81 11.43 -16.10
N HIS A 320 10.30 12.42 -15.34
CA HIS A 320 10.07 12.54 -13.90
C HIS A 320 8.58 12.63 -13.54
N GLN A 321 7.74 13.21 -14.42
CA GLN A 321 6.30 13.33 -14.20
C GLN A 321 5.59 11.97 -14.08
N VAL A 322 6.12 10.94 -14.76
CA VAL A 322 5.63 9.55 -14.68
C VAL A 322 6.41 8.76 -13.65
N LEU A 323 7.74 8.86 -13.66
CA LEU A 323 8.59 8.00 -12.84
C LEU A 323 8.42 8.27 -11.34
N VAL A 324 8.21 9.51 -10.94
CA VAL A 324 8.06 9.88 -9.53
C VAL A 324 6.81 9.23 -8.90
N PRO A 325 5.58 9.47 -9.42
CA PRO A 325 4.39 8.84 -8.85
C PRO A 325 4.39 7.32 -9.02
N SER A 326 4.91 6.79 -10.13
CA SER A 326 5.02 5.34 -10.34
C SER A 326 5.97 4.69 -9.33
N THR A 327 7.08 5.35 -8.99
CA THR A 327 8.01 4.88 -7.94
C THR A 327 7.34 4.87 -6.57
N ALA A 328 6.53 5.88 -6.25
CA ALA A 328 5.76 5.91 -5.01
C ALA A 328 4.79 4.73 -4.92
N ILE A 329 4.02 4.46 -5.98
CA ILE A 329 3.13 3.29 -6.06
C ILE A 329 3.93 2.00 -5.88
N PHE A 330 5.02 1.82 -6.62
CA PHE A 330 5.87 0.64 -6.56
C PHE A 330 6.40 0.38 -5.15
N MET A 331 6.96 1.39 -4.49
CA MET A 331 7.52 1.28 -3.14
C MET A 331 6.45 0.87 -2.12
N VAL A 332 5.25 1.43 -2.21
CA VAL A 332 4.16 1.09 -1.29
C VAL A 332 3.64 -0.32 -1.54
N VAL A 333 3.41 -0.69 -2.80
CA VAL A 333 2.91 -2.03 -3.17
C VAL A 333 3.88 -3.12 -2.73
N ILE A 334 5.18 -2.96 -3.01
CA ILE A 334 6.18 -3.95 -2.61
C ILE A 334 6.29 -4.05 -1.08
N SER A 335 6.20 -2.92 -0.38
CA SER A 335 6.26 -2.87 1.08
C SER A 335 5.05 -3.56 1.73
N LEU A 336 3.85 -3.37 1.18
CA LEU A 336 2.64 -4.04 1.66
C LEU A 336 2.69 -5.55 1.41
N ASN A 337 3.20 -6.01 0.28
CA ASN A 337 3.34 -7.43 0.00
C ASN A 337 4.32 -8.08 0.99
N PHE A 338 5.51 -7.51 1.18
CA PHE A 338 6.47 -8.02 2.18
C PHE A 338 5.92 -8.00 3.61
N LEU A 339 5.16 -6.96 3.97
CA LEU A 339 4.51 -6.91 5.27
C LEU A 339 3.43 -7.98 5.41
N GLY A 340 2.63 -8.19 4.37
CA GLY A 340 1.59 -9.21 4.33
C GLY A 340 2.15 -10.63 4.48
N ASP A 341 3.20 -10.96 3.75
CA ASP A 341 3.90 -12.24 3.86
C ASP A 341 4.48 -12.45 5.26
N TRP A 342 5.15 -11.43 5.81
CA TRP A 342 5.69 -11.50 7.17
C TRP A 342 4.59 -11.66 8.24
N LEU A 343 3.47 -10.96 8.10
CA LEU A 343 2.31 -11.11 8.99
C LEU A 343 1.72 -12.52 8.89
N ARG A 344 1.61 -13.07 7.69
CA ARG A 344 1.15 -14.43 7.46
C ARG A 344 2.02 -15.43 8.22
N ASP A 345 3.36 -15.34 8.08
CA ASP A 345 4.28 -16.24 8.74
C ASP A 345 4.23 -16.11 10.27
N ARG A 346 3.99 -14.91 10.79
CA ARG A 346 3.90 -14.65 12.23
C ARG A 346 2.56 -15.04 12.85
N LEU A 347 1.47 -14.92 12.11
CA LEU A 347 0.13 -15.18 12.59
C LEU A 347 -0.33 -16.62 12.35
N ASP A 348 0.41 -17.41 11.53
CA ASP A 348 0.11 -18.81 11.29
C ASP A 348 0.50 -19.66 12.53
N PRO A 349 -0.50 -20.25 13.24
CA PRO A 349 -0.22 -21.04 14.44
C PRO A 349 0.54 -22.35 14.14
N ARG A 350 0.49 -22.84 12.90
CA ARG A 350 1.14 -24.10 12.50
C ARG A 350 2.66 -23.98 12.46
N LEU A 351 3.19 -22.78 12.17
CA LEU A 351 4.63 -22.53 12.11
C LEU A 351 5.24 -22.37 13.51
N ARG A 352 4.44 -22.04 14.55
CA ARG A 352 4.91 -21.91 15.93
C ARG A 352 5.25 -23.25 16.62
N GLN A 353 4.89 -24.38 16.03
CA GLN A 353 5.13 -25.71 16.63
C GLN A 353 6.48 -26.29 16.18
N ILE A 354 7.26 -25.61 15.35
CA ILE A 354 8.51 -26.09 14.77
C ILE A 354 9.73 -25.34 15.36
N ASP A 355 9.53 -24.24 16.06
CA ASP A 355 10.56 -23.48 16.80
C ASP A 355 10.52 -23.87 18.30
#